data_0461c84d80609e46f9388075490726e4
#
_entry.id   0461c84d80609e46f9388075490726e4
#
_cell.length_a   1.000
_cell.length_b   1.000
_cell.length_c   1.000
_cell.angle_alpha   90.00
_cell.angle_beta   90.00
_cell.angle_gamma   90.00
#
_symmetry.space_group_name_H-M   'P 1'
#
loop_
_entity.id
_entity.type
_entity.pdbx_description
1 polymer ?
#
loop_
_entity_poly.entity_id
_entity_poly.type
_entity_poly.pdbx_seq_one_letter_code
_entity_poly.pdbx_strand_id
1 'polypeptide(L)'
;MKVNFVVPVYNGGSIWEQCASALHACLVAEKLSPQQVLVIDSSSRDNSLDVAAHYGFRCHSITSAEFNHGGTRNLGVEMSGGGDVVVCLTQDAIPQPYFIREIVSAFADERVAVAYGRQLPHDDANPLARHARGFNYRSRSQIMGMMNKAQHGIKTVFSSNSFAAYRVKVFHELGGFPSNTILSEDMYLAAQAVLAGYRVAYVAQAAVKHSHNYTPIEEFKRYFDIGVFHCDEKWIREAFGGAGGEGTRFIFSELRYLMKKNHYLWIPRACVHNALKIAGYKLGQHYQKIPHGLIRKLSMHKRFWQ
;
A
#
# COMPACT_ATOMS: atom_id res chain seq x y z
N MET A 1 -12.30 -18.05 -10.47
CA MET A 1 -12.60 -16.72 -9.86
C MET A 1 -12.43 -15.64 -10.92
N LYS A 2 -13.41 -14.75 -11.07
CA LYS A 2 -13.29 -13.56 -11.92
C LYS A 2 -12.51 -12.48 -11.15
N VAL A 3 -11.41 -12.01 -11.74
CA VAL A 3 -10.49 -11.04 -11.11
C VAL A 3 -10.51 -9.75 -11.91
N ASN A 4 -10.60 -8.60 -11.24
CA ASN A 4 -10.45 -7.28 -11.84
C ASN A 4 -9.33 -6.52 -11.15
N PHE A 5 -8.80 -5.51 -11.84
CA PHE A 5 -7.67 -4.69 -11.37
C PHE A 5 -8.06 -3.22 -11.37
N VAL A 6 -7.68 -2.51 -10.31
CA VAL A 6 -7.89 -1.07 -10.17
C VAL A 6 -6.53 -0.40 -9.94
N VAL A 7 -6.18 0.52 -10.83
CA VAL A 7 -4.89 1.22 -10.81
C VAL A 7 -5.13 2.72 -10.86
N PRO A 8 -5.06 3.43 -9.73
CA PRO A 8 -5.03 4.88 -9.72
C PRO A 8 -3.71 5.38 -10.35
N VAL A 9 -3.82 6.36 -11.27
CA VAL A 9 -2.68 6.93 -11.99
C VAL A 9 -2.73 8.45 -11.92
N TYR A 10 -1.55 9.07 -11.75
CA TYR A 10 -1.34 10.50 -11.85
C TYR A 10 0.09 10.82 -12.26
N ASN A 11 0.28 11.35 -13.46
CA ASN A 11 1.61 11.69 -14.03
C ASN A 11 2.61 10.56 -13.79
N GLY A 12 2.29 9.34 -14.28
CA GLY A 12 3.02 8.13 -13.94
C GLY A 12 4.37 7.99 -14.65
N GLY A 13 4.56 8.68 -15.77
CA GLY A 13 5.82 8.67 -16.53
C GLY A 13 6.33 7.27 -16.87
N SER A 14 7.64 7.13 -16.94
CA SER A 14 8.29 5.86 -17.35
C SER A 14 8.07 4.70 -16.37
N ILE A 15 7.82 4.98 -15.10
CA ILE A 15 7.56 3.91 -14.12
C ILE A 15 6.17 3.29 -14.33
N TRP A 16 5.18 4.11 -14.72
CA TRP A 16 3.88 3.61 -15.13
C TRP A 16 3.95 2.78 -16.40
N GLU A 17 4.71 3.19 -17.38
CA GLU A 17 4.92 2.43 -18.62
C GLU A 17 5.50 1.04 -18.33
N GLN A 18 6.51 0.94 -17.46
CA GLN A 18 7.05 -0.34 -17.00
C GLN A 18 6.01 -1.18 -16.25
N CYS A 19 5.22 -0.56 -15.38
CA CYS A 19 4.16 -1.23 -14.62
C CYS A 19 3.07 -1.77 -15.57
N ALA A 20 2.59 -0.95 -16.51
CA ALA A 20 1.55 -1.32 -17.46
C ALA A 20 2.02 -2.47 -18.38
N SER A 21 3.25 -2.39 -18.88
CA SER A 21 3.88 -3.44 -19.68
C SER A 21 3.95 -4.78 -18.93
N ALA A 22 4.46 -4.75 -17.70
CA ALA A 22 4.57 -5.95 -16.87
C ALA A 22 3.19 -6.52 -16.49
N LEU A 23 2.22 -5.66 -16.18
CA LEU A 23 0.85 -6.07 -15.88
C LEU A 23 0.20 -6.74 -17.10
N HIS A 24 0.31 -6.13 -18.27
CA HIS A 24 -0.19 -6.70 -19.52
C HIS A 24 0.44 -8.07 -19.82
N ALA A 25 1.75 -8.21 -19.66
CA ALA A 25 2.44 -9.50 -19.86
C ALA A 25 1.90 -10.59 -18.89
N CYS A 26 1.63 -10.23 -17.63
CA CYS A 26 1.04 -11.15 -16.65
C CYS A 26 -0.41 -11.53 -17.02
N LEU A 27 -1.22 -10.58 -17.51
CA LEU A 27 -2.58 -10.87 -17.98
C LEU A 27 -2.58 -11.86 -19.12
N VAL A 28 -1.72 -11.63 -20.12
CA VAL A 28 -1.56 -12.53 -21.28
C VAL A 28 -1.15 -13.94 -20.82
N ALA A 29 -0.20 -14.05 -19.91
CA ALA A 29 0.26 -15.34 -19.37
C ALA A 29 -0.85 -16.12 -18.65
N GLU A 30 -1.77 -15.43 -17.96
CA GLU A 30 -2.92 -16.03 -17.26
C GLU A 30 -4.19 -16.07 -18.13
N LYS A 31 -4.11 -15.74 -19.44
CA LYS A 31 -5.22 -15.67 -20.39
C LYS A 31 -6.37 -14.78 -19.94
N LEU A 32 -6.05 -13.67 -19.28
CA LEU A 32 -7.00 -12.66 -18.83
C LEU A 32 -7.10 -11.53 -19.85
N SER A 33 -8.27 -10.91 -19.94
CA SER A 33 -8.49 -9.78 -20.85
C SER A 33 -7.88 -8.50 -20.26
N PRO A 34 -7.17 -7.67 -21.06
CA PRO A 34 -6.76 -6.33 -20.62
C PRO A 34 -7.92 -5.45 -20.12
N GLN A 35 -9.15 -5.70 -20.59
CA GLN A 35 -10.35 -5.00 -20.16
C GLN A 35 -10.73 -5.26 -18.68
N GLN A 36 -10.08 -6.23 -18.02
CA GLN A 36 -10.22 -6.45 -16.57
C GLN A 36 -9.43 -5.42 -15.74
N VAL A 37 -8.54 -4.65 -16.38
CA VAL A 37 -7.84 -3.53 -15.75
C VAL A 37 -8.62 -2.24 -15.96
N LEU A 38 -8.91 -1.55 -14.86
CA LEU A 38 -9.48 -0.22 -14.85
C LEU A 38 -8.44 0.75 -14.27
N VAL A 39 -7.98 1.66 -15.10
CA VAL A 39 -7.13 2.78 -14.73
C VAL A 39 -8.01 3.96 -14.33
N ILE A 40 -7.81 4.49 -13.12
CA ILE A 40 -8.46 5.74 -12.68
C ILE A 40 -7.42 6.85 -12.77
N ASP A 41 -7.52 7.66 -13.81
CA ASP A 41 -6.62 8.79 -14.01
C ASP A 41 -7.08 10.04 -13.28
N SER A 42 -6.18 10.65 -12.51
CA SER A 42 -6.47 11.85 -11.71
C SER A 42 -6.04 13.15 -12.41
N SER A 43 -6.38 13.30 -13.69
CA SER A 43 -6.02 14.42 -14.57
C SER A 43 -4.51 14.51 -14.82
N SER A 44 -3.91 13.43 -15.28
CA SER A 44 -2.52 13.41 -15.76
C SER A 44 -2.31 14.36 -16.93
N ARG A 45 -1.11 14.91 -17.02
CA ARG A 45 -0.68 15.83 -18.09
C ARG A 45 0.42 15.24 -18.97
N ASP A 46 0.86 14.04 -18.64
CA ASP A 46 1.82 13.25 -19.39
C ASP A 46 1.10 12.19 -20.26
N ASN A 47 1.84 11.25 -20.82
CA ASN A 47 1.32 10.16 -21.65
C ASN A 47 0.65 9.01 -20.89
N SER A 48 0.29 9.19 -19.61
CA SER A 48 -0.24 8.10 -18.78
C SER A 48 -1.49 7.42 -19.35
N LEU A 49 -2.42 8.20 -19.92
CA LEU A 49 -3.61 7.66 -20.58
C LEU A 49 -3.30 6.92 -21.88
N ASP A 50 -2.36 7.44 -22.67
CA ASP A 50 -1.92 6.80 -23.92
C ASP A 50 -1.29 5.44 -23.64
N VAL A 51 -0.50 5.34 -22.58
CA VAL A 51 0.08 4.06 -22.10
C VAL A 51 -1.02 3.07 -21.75
N ALA A 52 -2.05 3.49 -21.00
CA ALA A 52 -3.16 2.62 -20.63
C ALA A 52 -3.94 2.14 -21.87
N ALA A 53 -4.22 3.05 -22.81
CA ALA A 53 -4.92 2.74 -24.06
C ALA A 53 -4.10 1.78 -24.94
N HIS A 54 -2.77 1.97 -25.04
CA HIS A 54 -1.85 1.11 -25.78
C HIS A 54 -1.97 -0.37 -25.35
N TYR A 55 -2.09 -0.62 -24.05
CA TYR A 55 -2.24 -1.98 -23.50
C TYR A 55 -3.70 -2.45 -23.47
N GLY A 56 -4.66 -1.68 -23.99
CA GLY A 56 -6.08 -2.04 -24.03
C GLY A 56 -6.77 -2.02 -22.66
N PHE A 57 -6.25 -1.27 -21.69
CA PHE A 57 -6.87 -1.10 -20.38
C PHE A 57 -8.08 -0.15 -20.48
N ARG A 58 -9.09 -0.37 -19.63
CA ARG A 58 -10.18 0.61 -19.48
C ARG A 58 -9.68 1.82 -18.70
N CYS A 59 -10.11 3.00 -19.08
CA CYS A 59 -9.74 4.24 -18.40
C CYS A 59 -10.99 4.98 -17.93
N HIS A 60 -10.88 5.60 -16.77
CA HIS A 60 -11.84 6.59 -16.26
C HIS A 60 -11.06 7.76 -15.67
N SER A 61 -11.42 8.97 -16.08
CA SER A 61 -10.73 10.18 -15.60
C SER A 61 -11.57 10.88 -14.52
N ILE A 62 -10.89 11.28 -13.45
CA ILE A 62 -11.43 12.15 -12.40
C ILE A 62 -10.60 13.42 -12.34
N THR A 63 -11.14 14.48 -11.75
CA THR A 63 -10.33 15.67 -11.48
C THR A 63 -9.34 15.41 -10.35
N SER A 64 -8.22 16.12 -10.37
CA SER A 64 -7.24 16.03 -9.27
C SER A 64 -7.84 16.42 -7.90
N ALA A 65 -8.92 17.21 -7.88
CA ALA A 65 -9.61 17.61 -6.65
C ALA A 65 -10.48 16.47 -6.08
N GLU A 66 -11.00 15.60 -6.93
CA GLU A 66 -11.80 14.44 -6.53
C GLU A 66 -10.94 13.28 -6.00
N PHE A 67 -9.63 13.33 -6.26
CA PHE A 67 -8.75 12.26 -5.83
C PHE A 67 -8.73 12.11 -4.30
N ASN A 68 -9.04 10.90 -3.87
CA ASN A 68 -8.95 10.45 -2.49
C ASN A 68 -8.48 8.99 -2.48
N HIS A 69 -7.60 8.62 -1.56
CA HIS A 69 -7.01 7.28 -1.54
C HIS A 69 -8.06 6.16 -1.46
N GLY A 70 -9.02 6.28 -0.55
CA GLY A 70 -10.10 5.31 -0.40
C GLY A 70 -11.18 5.49 -1.46
N GLY A 71 -11.71 6.71 -1.62
CA GLY A 71 -12.80 7.02 -2.54
C GLY A 71 -12.51 6.67 -4.00
N THR A 72 -11.30 6.99 -4.48
CA THR A 72 -10.87 6.66 -5.85
C THR A 72 -10.83 5.14 -6.07
N ARG A 73 -10.38 4.38 -5.08
CA ARG A 73 -10.39 2.90 -5.19
C ARG A 73 -11.80 2.33 -5.07
N ASN A 74 -12.66 2.88 -4.24
CA ASN A 74 -14.08 2.52 -4.18
C ASN A 74 -14.74 2.71 -5.54
N LEU A 75 -14.56 3.88 -6.15
CA LEU A 75 -15.04 4.15 -7.51
C LEU A 75 -14.53 3.10 -8.50
N GLY A 76 -13.24 2.76 -8.42
CA GLY A 76 -12.63 1.73 -9.26
C GLY A 76 -13.26 0.34 -9.06
N VAL A 77 -13.54 -0.04 -7.82
CA VAL A 77 -14.22 -1.32 -7.51
C VAL A 77 -15.62 -1.35 -8.08
N GLU A 78 -16.42 -0.30 -7.89
CA GLU A 78 -17.77 -0.17 -8.43
C GLU A 78 -17.78 -0.25 -9.96
N MET A 79 -16.89 0.48 -10.62
CA MET A 79 -16.79 0.51 -12.08
C MET A 79 -16.13 -0.74 -12.68
N SER A 80 -15.53 -1.61 -11.87
CA SER A 80 -14.86 -2.82 -12.35
C SER A 80 -15.84 -3.86 -12.97
N GLY A 81 -17.12 -3.68 -12.75
CA GLY A 81 -18.18 -4.53 -13.35
C GLY A 81 -18.37 -5.87 -12.65
N GLY A 82 -18.11 -5.91 -11.34
CA GLY A 82 -18.27 -7.10 -10.51
C GLY A 82 -17.16 -8.13 -10.72
N GLY A 83 -17.10 -9.12 -9.85
CA GLY A 83 -16.07 -10.16 -9.84
C GLY A 83 -16.00 -10.80 -8.46
N ASP A 84 -15.19 -11.84 -8.33
CA ASP A 84 -14.96 -12.49 -7.04
C ASP A 84 -13.89 -11.74 -6.24
N VAL A 85 -12.87 -11.25 -6.95
CA VAL A 85 -11.68 -10.59 -6.39
C VAL A 85 -11.36 -9.32 -7.18
N VAL A 86 -11.05 -8.24 -6.48
CA VAL A 86 -10.46 -7.02 -7.04
C VAL A 86 -9.03 -6.85 -6.52
N VAL A 87 -8.11 -6.57 -7.44
CA VAL A 87 -6.70 -6.29 -7.13
C VAL A 87 -6.45 -4.80 -7.25
N CYS A 88 -6.00 -4.17 -6.18
CA CYS A 88 -5.52 -2.79 -6.18
C CYS A 88 -4.00 -2.79 -6.39
N LEU A 89 -3.54 -1.96 -7.32
CA LEU A 89 -2.11 -1.69 -7.59
C LEU A 89 -1.88 -0.19 -7.60
N THR A 90 -0.68 0.25 -7.20
CA THR A 90 -0.22 1.60 -7.53
C THR A 90 0.54 1.60 -8.86
N GLN A 91 0.57 2.75 -9.53
CA GLN A 91 1.18 2.92 -10.86
C GLN A 91 2.68 2.55 -10.93
N ASP A 92 3.33 2.45 -9.77
CA ASP A 92 4.77 2.17 -9.61
C ASP A 92 5.05 0.78 -9.01
N ALA A 93 4.03 -0.05 -8.84
CA ALA A 93 4.16 -1.42 -8.37
C ALA A 93 4.29 -2.39 -9.56
N ILE A 94 5.51 -2.61 -10.04
CA ILE A 94 5.79 -3.42 -11.22
C ILE A 94 5.58 -4.91 -10.92
N PRO A 95 4.55 -5.56 -11.52
CA PRO A 95 4.25 -6.96 -11.27
C PRO A 95 5.40 -7.90 -11.69
N GLN A 96 5.58 -8.96 -10.90
CA GLN A 96 6.48 -10.06 -11.24
C GLN A 96 5.69 -11.23 -11.83
N PRO A 97 6.32 -12.14 -12.58
CA PRO A 97 5.64 -13.31 -13.15
C PRO A 97 4.81 -14.06 -12.10
N TYR A 98 3.65 -14.55 -12.50
CA TYR A 98 2.70 -15.34 -11.69
C TYR A 98 2.02 -14.60 -10.53
N PHE A 99 2.23 -13.27 -10.36
CA PHE A 99 1.68 -12.53 -9.23
C PHE A 99 0.15 -12.65 -9.13
N ILE A 100 -0.56 -12.77 -10.26
CA ILE A 100 -2.03 -12.89 -10.31
C ILE A 100 -2.48 -14.20 -9.67
N ARG A 101 -2.01 -15.33 -10.20
CA ARG A 101 -2.42 -16.64 -9.70
C ARG A 101 -2.04 -16.84 -8.24
N GLU A 102 -0.86 -16.33 -7.84
CA GLU A 102 -0.38 -16.45 -6.48
C GLU A 102 -1.24 -15.65 -5.50
N ILE A 103 -1.60 -14.39 -5.81
CA ILE A 103 -2.44 -13.59 -4.92
C ILE A 103 -3.87 -14.13 -4.85
N VAL A 104 -4.41 -14.61 -5.98
CA VAL A 104 -5.76 -15.16 -6.07
C VAL A 104 -5.89 -16.48 -5.31
N SER A 105 -4.82 -17.27 -5.23
CA SER A 105 -4.80 -18.54 -4.51
C SER A 105 -5.16 -18.41 -3.03
N ALA A 106 -4.87 -17.25 -2.42
CA ALA A 106 -5.23 -16.98 -1.03
C ALA A 106 -6.74 -17.02 -0.77
N PHE A 107 -7.55 -16.75 -1.78
CA PHE A 107 -9.01 -16.71 -1.67
C PHE A 107 -9.67 -18.10 -1.79
N ALA A 108 -8.89 -19.18 -1.91
CA ALA A 108 -9.37 -20.54 -1.72
C ALA A 108 -9.86 -20.78 -0.27
N ASP A 109 -9.30 -20.11 0.73
CA ASP A 109 -9.90 -19.99 2.06
C ASP A 109 -10.99 -18.91 2.01
N GLU A 110 -12.24 -19.32 2.17
CA GLU A 110 -13.40 -18.40 2.13
C GLU A 110 -13.37 -17.33 3.21
N ARG A 111 -12.63 -17.54 4.29
CA ARG A 111 -12.42 -16.56 5.36
C ARG A 111 -11.39 -15.49 5.03
N VAL A 112 -10.61 -15.65 3.96
CA VAL A 112 -9.70 -14.59 3.51
C VAL A 112 -10.50 -13.50 2.80
N ALA A 113 -10.57 -12.33 3.44
CA ALA A 113 -11.18 -11.13 2.88
C ALA A 113 -10.17 -10.25 2.14
N VAL A 114 -8.94 -10.17 2.68
CA VAL A 114 -7.86 -9.32 2.18
C VAL A 114 -6.62 -10.18 1.98
N ALA A 115 -5.96 -10.02 0.83
CA ALA A 115 -4.65 -10.58 0.58
C ALA A 115 -3.71 -9.47 0.09
N TYR A 116 -2.44 -9.45 0.52
CA TYR A 116 -1.45 -8.54 0.00
C TYR A 116 -0.15 -9.27 -0.34
N GLY A 117 0.53 -8.76 -1.38
CA GLY A 117 1.70 -9.40 -1.90
C GLY A 117 3.01 -8.81 -1.38
N ARG A 118 4.10 -9.45 -1.78
CA ARG A 118 5.46 -9.08 -1.44
C ARG A 118 5.91 -7.89 -2.28
N GLN A 119 6.45 -6.87 -1.61
CA GLN A 119 7.09 -5.76 -2.29
C GLN A 119 8.61 -5.96 -2.27
N LEU A 120 9.18 -6.12 -3.45
CA LEU A 120 10.62 -6.16 -3.68
C LEU A 120 11.14 -4.75 -3.95
N PRO A 121 12.40 -4.44 -3.64
CA PRO A 121 12.97 -3.14 -3.99
C PRO A 121 13.07 -3.00 -5.52
N HIS A 122 12.88 -1.79 -6.04
CA HIS A 122 13.28 -1.44 -7.40
C HIS A 122 14.79 -1.60 -7.60
N ASP A 123 15.25 -1.66 -8.84
CA ASP A 123 16.66 -1.90 -9.15
C ASP A 123 17.55 -0.73 -8.70
N ASP A 124 17.02 0.50 -8.74
CA ASP A 124 17.66 1.73 -8.27
C ASP A 124 17.49 2.01 -6.76
N ALA A 125 16.85 1.10 -6.04
CA ALA A 125 16.60 1.28 -4.60
C ALA A 125 17.92 1.46 -3.83
N ASN A 126 18.00 2.50 -3.02
CA ASN A 126 19.11 2.74 -2.12
C ASN A 126 19.15 1.71 -0.96
N PRO A 127 20.25 1.63 -0.19
CA PRO A 127 20.38 0.65 0.89
C PRO A 127 19.27 0.70 1.94
N LEU A 128 18.73 1.88 2.29
CA LEU A 128 17.65 2.03 3.25
C LEU A 128 16.32 1.48 2.70
N ALA A 129 16.00 1.81 1.44
CA ALA A 129 14.82 1.32 0.76
C ALA A 129 14.87 -0.22 0.60
N ARG A 130 16.04 -0.78 0.23
CA ARG A 130 16.26 -2.24 0.14
C ARG A 130 16.04 -2.93 1.48
N HIS A 131 16.62 -2.39 2.56
CA HIS A 131 16.42 -2.93 3.90
C HIS A 131 14.95 -2.89 4.30
N ALA A 132 14.25 -1.75 4.10
CA ALA A 132 12.86 -1.58 4.48
C ALA A 132 11.95 -2.61 3.79
N ARG A 133 12.18 -2.93 2.51
CA ARG A 133 11.42 -3.99 1.81
C ARG A 133 11.73 -5.37 2.39
N GLY A 134 12.99 -5.71 2.57
CA GLY A 134 13.39 -7.00 3.15
C GLY A 134 12.89 -7.23 4.58
N PHE A 135 12.80 -6.16 5.38
CA PHE A 135 12.30 -6.24 6.75
C PHE A 135 10.77 -6.42 6.82
N ASN A 136 10.02 -5.65 6.01
CA ASN A 136 8.56 -5.63 6.06
C ASN A 136 7.92 -6.78 5.25
N TYR A 137 8.57 -7.25 4.18
CA TYR A 137 8.03 -8.23 3.25
C TYR A 137 8.92 -9.47 3.18
N ARG A 138 8.73 -10.37 4.14
CA ARG A 138 9.52 -11.61 4.27
C ARG A 138 9.19 -12.61 3.16
N SER A 139 10.05 -13.62 2.98
CA SER A 139 9.87 -14.66 1.96
C SER A 139 8.89 -15.79 2.34
N ARG A 140 8.25 -15.69 3.50
CA ARG A 140 7.29 -16.69 4.00
C ARG A 140 5.89 -16.08 4.09
N SER A 141 4.93 -16.73 3.44
CA SER A 141 3.51 -16.38 3.50
C SER A 141 2.93 -16.63 4.89
N GLN A 142 1.90 -15.85 5.25
CA GLN A 142 1.20 -15.94 6.53
C GLN A 142 -0.28 -15.59 6.35
N ILE A 143 -1.15 -16.27 7.08
CA ILE A 143 -2.57 -15.90 7.19
C ILE A 143 -2.82 -15.48 8.62
N MET A 144 -3.37 -14.30 8.80
CA MET A 144 -3.61 -13.68 10.09
C MET A 144 -5.10 -13.41 10.31
N GLY A 145 -5.53 -13.57 11.53
CA GLY A 145 -6.87 -13.27 12.02
C GLY A 145 -6.83 -12.90 13.49
N MET A 146 -7.98 -12.77 14.15
CA MET A 146 -8.07 -12.32 15.53
C MET A 146 -7.20 -13.14 16.50
N MET A 147 -7.04 -14.45 16.28
CA MET A 147 -6.20 -15.31 17.11
C MET A 147 -4.71 -14.93 17.10
N ASN A 148 -4.26 -14.22 16.07
CA ASN A 148 -2.85 -13.81 15.92
C ASN A 148 -2.55 -12.46 16.61
N LYS A 149 -3.58 -11.74 17.11
CA LYS A 149 -3.46 -10.42 17.72
C LYS A 149 -2.44 -10.38 18.87
N ALA A 150 -2.47 -11.37 19.76
CA ALA A 150 -1.57 -11.40 20.92
C ALA A 150 -0.08 -11.44 20.49
N GLN A 151 0.24 -12.10 19.39
CA GLN A 151 1.61 -12.25 18.90
C GLN A 151 2.04 -11.12 17.98
N HIS A 152 1.14 -10.60 17.14
CA HIS A 152 1.48 -9.68 16.04
C HIS A 152 1.00 -8.24 16.26
N GLY A 153 0.12 -8.00 17.27
CA GLY A 153 -0.42 -6.68 17.53
C GLY A 153 -1.07 -6.09 16.27
N ILE A 154 -0.84 -4.81 16.03
CA ILE A 154 -1.37 -4.08 14.86
C ILE A 154 -0.94 -4.70 13.50
N LYS A 155 0.14 -5.48 13.45
CA LYS A 155 0.54 -6.18 12.22
C LYS A 155 -0.44 -7.26 11.78
N THR A 156 -1.33 -7.71 12.66
CA THR A 156 -2.41 -8.63 12.31
C THR A 156 -3.30 -8.08 11.19
N VAL A 157 -3.43 -6.77 11.12
CA VAL A 157 -4.28 -6.05 10.15
C VAL A 157 -3.47 -5.24 9.13
N PHE A 158 -2.17 -5.51 9.02
CA PHE A 158 -1.35 -4.86 8.02
C PHE A 158 -1.76 -5.31 6.61
N SER A 159 -1.92 -4.35 5.72
CA SER A 159 -2.14 -4.53 4.28
C SER A 159 -1.42 -3.41 3.52
N SER A 160 -1.35 -3.47 2.21
CA SER A 160 -0.77 -2.39 1.41
C SER A 160 -1.37 -2.34 0.01
N ASN A 161 -2.14 -1.30 -0.28
CA ASN A 161 -2.76 -1.03 -1.58
C ASN A 161 -1.76 -0.72 -2.70
N SER A 162 -0.46 -0.71 -2.41
CA SER A 162 0.54 -0.80 -3.48
C SER A 162 0.44 -2.13 -4.22
N PHE A 163 0.04 -3.21 -3.52
CA PHE A 163 -0.37 -4.48 -4.09
C PHE A 163 -1.21 -5.28 -3.09
N ALA A 164 -2.51 -5.16 -3.18
CA ALA A 164 -3.47 -5.90 -2.36
C ALA A 164 -4.67 -6.37 -3.18
N ALA A 165 -5.30 -7.42 -2.73
CA ALA A 165 -6.49 -8.00 -3.33
C ALA A 165 -7.59 -8.16 -2.28
N TYR A 166 -8.82 -8.02 -2.70
CA TYR A 166 -10.00 -8.01 -1.82
C TYR A 166 -11.08 -8.92 -2.38
N ARG A 167 -11.72 -9.72 -1.51
CA ARG A 167 -12.94 -10.44 -1.84
C ARG A 167 -14.07 -9.44 -1.98
N VAL A 168 -14.59 -9.27 -3.21
CA VAL A 168 -15.54 -8.21 -3.55
C VAL A 168 -16.80 -8.27 -2.69
N LYS A 169 -17.34 -9.46 -2.43
CA LYS A 169 -18.50 -9.64 -1.55
C LYS A 169 -18.25 -9.04 -0.15
N VAL A 170 -17.12 -9.36 0.46
CA VAL A 170 -16.76 -8.88 1.80
C VAL A 170 -16.41 -7.40 1.78
N PHE A 171 -15.78 -6.91 0.70
CA PHE A 171 -15.49 -5.50 0.50
C PHE A 171 -16.77 -4.65 0.59
N HIS A 172 -17.84 -5.06 -0.12
CA HIS A 172 -19.13 -4.36 -0.07
C HIS A 172 -19.84 -4.55 1.28
N GLU A 173 -19.78 -5.74 1.87
CA GLU A 173 -20.35 -6.02 3.20
C GLU A 173 -19.78 -5.07 4.28
N LEU A 174 -18.48 -4.74 4.19
CA LEU A 174 -17.79 -3.86 5.12
C LEU A 174 -17.87 -2.37 4.73
N GLY A 175 -18.55 -2.02 3.64
CA GLY A 175 -18.72 -0.63 3.18
C GLY A 175 -17.53 -0.04 2.42
N GLY A 176 -16.57 -0.87 1.99
CA GLY A 176 -15.39 -0.45 1.21
C GLY A 176 -14.34 0.30 2.02
N PHE A 177 -13.52 1.07 1.32
CA PHE A 177 -12.50 1.91 1.97
C PHE A 177 -13.10 3.19 2.56
N PRO A 178 -12.58 3.68 3.70
CA PRO A 178 -12.95 5.00 4.19
C PRO A 178 -12.48 6.09 3.21
N SER A 179 -13.30 7.11 2.97
CA SER A 179 -12.98 8.24 2.10
C SER A 179 -12.44 9.47 2.87
N ASN A 180 -12.47 9.42 4.19
CA ASN A 180 -12.08 10.51 5.08
C ASN A 180 -10.75 10.28 5.81
N THR A 181 -9.98 9.27 5.44
CA THR A 181 -8.64 9.01 5.98
C THR A 181 -7.54 9.62 5.11
N ILE A 182 -6.50 10.14 5.75
CA ILE A 182 -5.37 10.75 5.04
C ILE A 182 -4.57 9.73 4.22
N LEU A 183 -4.47 8.49 4.73
CA LEU A 183 -3.83 7.31 4.13
C LEU A 183 -4.23 6.06 4.91
N SER A 184 -3.68 4.89 4.56
CA SER A 184 -3.90 3.59 5.25
C SER A 184 -5.35 3.11 5.25
N GLU A 185 -6.11 3.47 4.22
CA GLU A 185 -7.46 2.96 3.96
C GLU A 185 -7.48 1.42 3.87
N ASP A 186 -6.36 0.83 3.43
CA ASP A 186 -6.12 -0.61 3.38
C ASP A 186 -6.04 -1.26 4.78
N MET A 187 -5.31 -0.65 5.70
CA MET A 187 -5.25 -1.11 7.09
C MET A 187 -6.61 -0.96 7.78
N TYR A 188 -7.32 0.12 7.51
CA TYR A 188 -8.66 0.35 8.05
C TYR A 188 -9.61 -0.79 7.67
N LEU A 189 -9.72 -1.10 6.38
CA LEU A 189 -10.57 -2.18 5.89
C LEU A 189 -10.11 -3.56 6.38
N ALA A 190 -8.80 -3.81 6.42
CA ALA A 190 -8.26 -5.04 6.97
C ALA A 190 -8.58 -5.20 8.46
N ALA A 191 -8.58 -4.12 9.24
CA ALA A 191 -8.96 -4.14 10.64
C ALA A 191 -10.45 -4.47 10.82
N GLN A 192 -11.33 -3.84 10.03
CA GLN A 192 -12.76 -4.18 10.03
C GLN A 192 -12.99 -5.65 9.63
N ALA A 193 -12.31 -6.15 8.60
CA ALA A 193 -12.41 -7.53 8.17
C ALA A 193 -12.03 -8.52 9.29
N VAL A 194 -10.93 -8.27 10.00
CA VAL A 194 -10.50 -9.15 11.11
C VAL A 194 -11.47 -9.08 12.29
N LEU A 195 -12.03 -7.91 12.61
CA LEU A 195 -13.05 -7.77 13.65
C LEU A 195 -14.36 -8.49 13.28
N ALA A 196 -14.70 -8.52 11.99
CA ALA A 196 -15.83 -9.27 11.46
C ALA A 196 -15.59 -10.80 11.35
N GLY A 197 -14.41 -11.30 11.79
CA GLY A 197 -14.08 -12.73 11.80
C GLY A 197 -13.36 -13.23 10.55
N TYR A 198 -13.09 -12.36 9.57
CA TYR A 198 -12.32 -12.68 8.38
C TYR A 198 -10.81 -12.72 8.66
N ARG A 199 -10.04 -13.02 7.63
CA ARG A 199 -8.57 -13.16 7.68
C ARG A 199 -7.89 -12.27 6.66
N VAL A 200 -6.66 -11.89 6.98
CA VAL A 200 -5.71 -11.19 6.10
C VAL A 200 -4.60 -12.16 5.72
N ALA A 201 -4.35 -12.33 4.43
CA ALA A 201 -3.29 -13.19 3.91
C ALA A 201 -2.13 -12.34 3.38
N TYR A 202 -0.92 -12.61 3.85
CA TYR A 202 0.31 -12.20 3.18
C TYR A 202 0.78 -13.31 2.26
N VAL A 203 0.93 -13.03 0.98
CA VAL A 203 1.35 -13.99 -0.05
C VAL A 203 2.73 -13.63 -0.56
N ALA A 204 3.76 -14.31 -0.05
CA ALA A 204 5.16 -13.99 -0.36
C ALA A 204 5.56 -14.31 -1.81
N GLN A 205 4.86 -15.24 -2.45
CA GLN A 205 5.07 -15.64 -3.84
C GLN A 205 4.47 -14.64 -4.83
N ALA A 206 3.38 -13.98 -4.45
CA ALA A 206 2.81 -12.88 -5.21
C ALA A 206 3.68 -11.63 -5.00
N ALA A 207 4.47 -11.25 -5.99
CA ALA A 207 5.45 -10.19 -5.82
C ALA A 207 5.28 -9.05 -6.84
N VAL A 208 5.61 -7.84 -6.39
CA VAL A 208 5.81 -6.65 -7.23
C VAL A 208 7.12 -5.97 -6.85
N LYS A 209 7.80 -5.30 -7.80
CA LYS A 209 8.84 -4.33 -7.44
C LYS A 209 8.18 -3.01 -7.07
N HIS A 210 8.38 -2.54 -5.84
CA HIS A 210 7.88 -1.27 -5.35
C HIS A 210 8.72 -0.78 -4.19
N SER A 211 9.35 0.37 -4.33
CA SER A 211 10.13 1.02 -3.27
C SER A 211 10.30 2.50 -3.57
N HIS A 212 10.61 3.28 -2.55
CA HIS A 212 10.87 4.72 -2.68
C HIS A 212 12.19 5.08 -2.04
N ASN A 213 12.96 5.90 -2.71
CA ASN A 213 14.22 6.48 -2.23
C ASN A 213 13.95 7.80 -1.50
N TYR A 214 13.10 7.76 -0.46
CA TYR A 214 12.72 8.97 0.27
C TYR A 214 13.92 9.75 0.81
N THR A 215 13.81 11.06 0.74
CA THR A 215 14.67 11.98 1.52
C THR A 215 14.27 11.95 3.00
N PRO A 216 15.13 12.41 3.92
CA PRO A 216 14.77 12.50 5.35
C PRO A 216 13.50 13.30 5.62
N ILE A 217 13.26 14.38 4.85
CA ILE A 217 12.08 15.25 4.99
C ILE A 217 10.81 14.54 4.50
N GLU A 218 10.88 13.80 3.39
CA GLU A 218 9.75 13.00 2.90
C GLU A 218 9.38 11.89 3.87
N GLU A 219 10.37 11.22 4.47
CA GLU A 219 10.13 10.24 5.53
C GLU A 219 9.44 10.87 6.75
N PHE A 220 9.90 12.05 7.19
CA PHE A 220 9.23 12.80 8.26
C PHE A 220 7.76 13.04 7.91
N LYS A 221 7.47 13.59 6.73
CA LYS A 221 6.11 13.94 6.30
C LYS A 221 5.21 12.70 6.21
N ARG A 222 5.73 11.61 5.65
CA ARG A 222 5.02 10.35 5.57
C ARG A 222 4.67 9.81 6.96
N TYR A 223 5.62 9.83 7.89
CA TYR A 223 5.38 9.37 9.25
C TYR A 223 4.49 10.33 10.05
N PHE A 224 4.51 11.62 9.73
CA PHE A 224 3.53 12.56 10.25
C PHE A 224 2.10 12.14 9.86
N ASP A 225 1.87 11.85 8.59
CA ASP A 225 0.57 11.42 8.09
C ASP A 225 0.14 10.07 8.70
N ILE A 226 1.06 9.12 8.90
CA ILE A 226 0.78 7.87 9.64
C ILE A 226 0.40 8.17 11.10
N GLY A 227 1.04 9.15 11.73
CA GLY A 227 0.68 9.61 13.07
C GLY A 227 -0.72 10.19 13.14
N VAL A 228 -1.12 11.01 12.14
CA VAL A 228 -2.47 11.54 11.97
C VAL A 228 -3.48 10.40 11.86
N PHE A 229 -3.27 9.46 10.95
CA PHE A 229 -4.14 8.28 10.79
C PHE A 229 -4.34 7.55 12.13
N HIS A 230 -3.28 7.27 12.86
CA HIS A 230 -3.40 6.60 14.16
C HIS A 230 -3.99 7.46 15.27
N CYS A 231 -4.04 8.78 15.10
CA CYS A 231 -4.76 9.69 15.99
C CYS A 231 -6.26 9.66 15.73
N ASP A 232 -6.65 9.65 14.45
CA ASP A 232 -8.05 9.67 14.03
C ASP A 232 -8.70 8.28 14.20
N GLU A 233 -7.98 7.22 13.83
CA GLU A 233 -8.44 5.83 13.87
C GLU A 233 -7.93 5.08 15.12
N LYS A 234 -8.09 5.68 16.30
CA LYS A 234 -7.61 5.12 17.60
C LYS A 234 -8.12 3.72 17.86
N TRP A 235 -9.35 3.43 17.43
CA TRP A 235 -9.99 2.14 17.60
C TRP A 235 -9.16 0.97 17.07
N ILE A 236 -8.38 1.18 15.99
CA ILE A 236 -7.50 0.13 15.43
C ILE A 236 -6.42 -0.24 16.46
N ARG A 237 -5.81 0.76 17.10
CA ARG A 237 -4.79 0.51 18.14
C ARG A 237 -5.37 -0.03 19.42
N GLU A 238 -6.57 0.37 19.79
CA GLU A 238 -7.32 -0.16 20.92
C GLU A 238 -7.70 -1.62 20.68
N ALA A 239 -8.16 -1.94 19.47
CA ALA A 239 -8.52 -3.29 19.09
C ALA A 239 -7.31 -4.23 18.96
N PHE A 240 -6.21 -3.81 18.35
CA PHE A 240 -5.09 -4.69 17.98
C PHE A 240 -3.79 -4.42 18.75
N GLY A 241 -3.72 -3.36 19.55
CA GLY A 241 -2.52 -2.97 20.25
C GLY A 241 -1.55 -2.14 19.39
N GLY A 242 -0.42 -1.79 19.97
CA GLY A 242 0.63 -1.03 19.29
C GLY A 242 1.57 -1.91 18.47
N ALA A 243 2.61 -1.28 17.91
CA ALA A 243 3.64 -1.94 17.10
C ALA A 243 4.65 -2.81 17.91
N GLY A 244 4.46 -2.97 19.21
CA GLY A 244 5.19 -3.94 20.05
C GLY A 244 6.72 -3.89 19.92
N GLY A 245 7.33 -2.69 19.91
CA GLY A 245 8.79 -2.55 19.76
C GLY A 245 9.32 -2.76 18.33
N GLU A 246 8.43 -2.81 17.35
CA GLU A 246 8.80 -3.02 15.94
C GLU A 246 9.75 -1.94 15.41
N GLY A 247 9.53 -0.67 15.80
CA GLY A 247 10.40 0.43 15.41
C GLY A 247 11.84 0.23 15.88
N THR A 248 12.02 -0.22 17.12
CA THR A 248 13.35 -0.54 17.68
C THR A 248 13.99 -1.71 16.93
N ARG A 249 13.21 -2.77 16.68
CA ARG A 249 13.68 -3.93 15.89
C ARG A 249 14.07 -3.53 14.47
N PHE A 250 13.32 -2.62 13.85
CA PHE A 250 13.64 -2.08 12.52
C PHE A 250 14.99 -1.36 12.54
N ILE A 251 15.21 -0.43 13.46
CA ILE A 251 16.44 0.36 13.57
C ILE A 251 17.66 -0.56 13.76
N PHE A 252 17.61 -1.49 14.70
CA PHE A 252 18.73 -2.42 14.91
C PHE A 252 18.98 -3.32 13.70
N SER A 253 17.92 -3.78 13.03
CA SER A 253 18.02 -4.57 11.81
C SER A 253 18.65 -3.78 10.67
N GLU A 254 18.27 -2.50 10.52
CA GLU A 254 18.81 -1.62 9.49
C GLU A 254 20.31 -1.36 9.69
N LEU A 255 20.73 -1.02 10.91
CA LEU A 255 22.14 -0.83 11.24
C LEU A 255 22.96 -2.11 10.99
N ARG A 256 22.45 -3.25 11.43
CA ARG A 256 23.09 -4.57 11.16
C ARG A 256 23.20 -4.87 9.67
N TYR A 257 22.15 -4.56 8.89
CA TYR A 257 22.13 -4.74 7.44
C TYR A 257 23.20 -3.85 6.77
N LEU A 258 23.26 -2.56 7.13
CA LEU A 258 24.23 -1.64 6.58
C LEU A 258 25.68 -2.06 6.87
N MET A 259 25.95 -2.50 8.11
CA MET A 259 27.27 -3.04 8.48
C MET A 259 27.61 -4.31 7.69
N LYS A 260 26.67 -5.28 7.62
CA LYS A 260 26.89 -6.54 6.92
C LYS A 260 27.13 -6.38 5.41
N LYS A 261 26.55 -5.32 4.80
CA LYS A 261 26.69 -5.01 3.38
C LYS A 261 27.78 -3.99 3.06
N ASN A 262 28.60 -3.58 4.06
CA ASN A 262 29.66 -2.59 3.96
C ASN A 262 29.15 -1.20 3.52
N HIS A 263 27.90 -0.87 3.84
CA HIS A 263 27.27 0.43 3.54
C HIS A 263 27.49 1.44 4.69
N TYR A 264 28.69 1.55 5.24
CA TYR A 264 28.99 2.35 6.43
C TYR A 264 28.63 3.84 6.27
N LEU A 265 28.82 4.40 5.08
CA LEU A 265 28.47 5.80 4.79
C LEU A 265 26.97 6.09 4.89
N TRP A 266 26.12 5.06 4.87
CA TRP A 266 24.69 5.19 5.03
C TRP A 266 24.23 5.20 6.49
N ILE A 267 25.10 4.86 7.45
CA ILE A 267 24.72 4.78 8.87
C ILE A 267 24.29 6.16 9.41
N PRO A 268 25.06 7.28 9.22
CA PRO A 268 24.60 8.58 9.68
C PRO A 268 23.25 8.99 9.07
N ARG A 269 23.06 8.70 7.78
CA ARG A 269 21.80 8.99 7.09
C ARG A 269 20.64 8.14 7.65
N ALA A 270 20.86 6.86 7.95
CA ALA A 270 19.88 6.00 8.60
C ALA A 270 19.46 6.55 9.98
N CYS A 271 20.41 7.02 10.77
CA CYS A 271 20.11 7.64 12.07
C CYS A 271 19.21 8.88 11.92
N VAL A 272 19.52 9.77 10.96
CA VAL A 272 18.69 10.95 10.67
C VAL A 272 17.29 10.55 10.21
N HIS A 273 17.18 9.60 9.25
CA HIS A 273 15.88 9.10 8.79
C HIS A 273 15.05 8.54 9.96
N ASN A 274 15.63 7.70 10.79
CA ASN A 274 14.92 7.09 11.91
C ASN A 274 14.49 8.10 12.97
N ALA A 275 15.34 9.09 13.28
CA ALA A 275 14.97 10.19 14.18
C ALA A 275 13.78 10.99 13.65
N LEU A 276 13.80 11.32 12.36
CA LEU A 276 12.74 12.07 11.70
C LEU A 276 11.43 11.26 11.56
N LYS A 277 11.51 9.94 11.32
CA LYS A 277 10.34 9.05 11.38
C LYS A 277 9.66 9.11 12.76
N ILE A 278 10.46 9.00 13.83
CA ILE A 278 9.93 9.06 15.20
C ILE A 278 9.32 10.43 15.50
N ALA A 279 10.01 11.50 15.12
CA ALA A 279 9.53 12.87 15.33
C ALA A 279 8.24 13.13 14.55
N GLY A 280 8.22 12.79 13.26
CA GLY A 280 7.03 12.91 12.41
C GLY A 280 5.84 12.17 12.99
N TYR A 281 6.02 10.89 13.33
CA TYR A 281 4.96 10.06 13.89
C TYR A 281 4.38 10.64 15.19
N LYS A 282 5.24 11.04 16.14
CA LYS A 282 4.79 11.65 17.40
C LYS A 282 4.06 12.98 17.17
N LEU A 283 4.58 13.84 16.30
CA LEU A 283 3.92 15.09 15.94
C LEU A 283 2.56 14.84 15.29
N GLY A 284 2.47 13.90 14.36
CA GLY A 284 1.22 13.51 13.72
C GLY A 284 0.18 13.01 14.71
N GLN A 285 0.58 12.23 15.73
CA GLN A 285 -0.33 11.80 16.80
C GLN A 285 -0.94 12.96 17.63
N HIS A 286 -0.35 14.14 17.57
CA HIS A 286 -0.80 15.33 18.28
C HIS A 286 -1.16 16.48 17.33
N TYR A 287 -1.45 16.18 16.07
CA TYR A 287 -1.67 17.16 15.00
C TYR A 287 -2.78 18.17 15.35
N GLN A 288 -3.80 17.75 16.11
CA GLN A 288 -4.91 18.61 16.54
C GLN A 288 -4.46 19.83 17.39
N LYS A 289 -3.23 19.77 17.96
CA LYS A 289 -2.62 20.88 18.71
C LYS A 289 -1.77 21.81 17.83
N ILE A 290 -1.63 21.49 16.53
CA ILE A 290 -0.79 22.21 15.60
C ILE A 290 -1.66 23.17 14.76
N PRO A 291 -1.23 24.43 14.56
CA PRO A 291 -1.96 25.36 13.69
C PRO A 291 -2.15 24.80 12.27
N HIS A 292 -3.35 24.94 11.71
CA HIS A 292 -3.74 24.34 10.43
C HIS A 292 -2.76 24.67 9.27
N GLY A 293 -2.31 25.92 9.16
CA GLY A 293 -1.35 26.32 8.13
C GLY A 293 0.02 25.62 8.23
N LEU A 294 0.41 25.15 9.45
CA LEU A 294 1.63 24.40 9.65
C LEU A 294 1.43 22.92 9.33
N ILE A 295 0.26 22.35 9.64
CA ILE A 295 -0.07 20.95 9.34
C ILE A 295 0.16 20.66 7.85
N ARG A 296 -0.31 21.52 6.95
CA ARG A 296 -0.12 21.37 5.49
C ARG A 296 1.36 21.33 5.06
N LYS A 297 2.26 21.98 5.80
CA LYS A 297 3.71 21.96 5.52
C LYS A 297 4.36 20.69 6.02
N LEU A 298 3.85 20.13 7.11
CA LEU A 298 4.35 18.91 7.76
C LEU A 298 3.84 17.64 7.08
N SER A 299 2.70 17.70 6.39
CA SER A 299 2.07 16.57 5.70
C SER A 299 2.66 16.34 4.31
N MET A 300 2.70 15.08 3.89
CA MET A 300 2.94 14.68 2.51
C MET A 300 1.67 14.86 1.67
N HIS A 301 0.50 14.56 2.23
CA HIS A 301 -0.82 14.63 1.58
C HIS A 301 -1.50 15.99 1.80
N LYS A 302 -0.89 17.06 1.27
CA LYS A 302 -1.35 18.44 1.47
C LYS A 302 -2.79 18.70 1.06
N ARG A 303 -3.33 17.94 0.10
CA ARG A 303 -4.70 18.07 -0.40
C ARG A 303 -5.75 17.57 0.60
N PHE A 304 -5.39 16.69 1.49
CA PHE A 304 -6.28 16.22 2.55
C PHE A 304 -6.69 17.35 3.51
N TRP A 305 -5.87 18.38 3.62
CA TRP A 305 -6.05 19.52 4.54
C TRP A 305 -6.67 20.75 3.86
N GLN A 306 -7.56 20.55 2.92
CA GLN A 306 -8.26 21.66 2.25
C GLN A 306 -9.49 22.09 3.03
#